data_f5d4bfe13fb4ef97089c8e13d85bd655
#
_entry.id   f5d4bfe13fb4ef97089c8e13d85bd655
#
_cell.length_a   1.000
_cell.length_b   1.000
_cell.length_c   1.000
_cell.angle_alpha   90.00
_cell.angle_beta   90.00
_cell.angle_gamma   90.00
#
_symmetry.space_group_name_H-M   'P 1'
#
loop_
_entity.id
_entity.type
_entity.pdbx_description
1 polymer ?
#
loop_
_entity_poly.entity_id
_entity_poly.type
_entity_poly.pdbx_seq_one_letter_code
_entity_poly.pdbx_strand_id
1 'polypeptide(L)'
;RDFCLSRGLGDVYKRQAQTILLYAAFGSEADLSALAEKAQAQGKTLAYPVCGEAYSLTAAVPGPDGWEMGQYGIRTPILSRSEILLPEALDLVLVPCTAFDADCFRVGMGKGYYDRYLPRCKNAVKIGIAFEAQRVEHAAVDEHDQRLDAYVTERGIYKWK
;
A
#
# COMPACT_ATOMS: atom_id res chain seq x y z
N ARG A 1 4.63 16.95 -5.40
CA ARG A 1 5.86 16.84 -4.59
C ARG A 1 6.48 15.48 -4.85
N ASP A 2 7.70 15.48 -5.36
CA ASP A 2 8.45 14.25 -5.60
C ASP A 2 8.78 13.58 -4.26
N PHE A 3 7.92 12.67 -3.87
CA PHE A 3 8.19 11.79 -2.76
C PHE A 3 9.25 10.79 -3.23
N CYS A 4 10.50 11.01 -2.82
CA CYS A 4 11.59 10.14 -3.23
C CYS A 4 11.55 8.80 -2.49
N LEU A 5 10.49 8.02 -2.72
CA LEU A 5 10.36 6.64 -2.28
C LEU A 5 11.57 5.78 -2.69
N SER A 6 12.24 6.19 -3.76
CA SER A 6 13.41 5.47 -4.25
C SER A 6 14.57 5.44 -3.26
N ARG A 7 14.71 6.44 -2.39
CA ARG A 7 15.72 6.44 -1.32
C ARG A 7 15.19 5.88 0.00
N GLY A 8 13.88 6.03 0.26
CA GLY A 8 13.26 5.63 1.52
C GLY A 8 13.03 4.13 1.66
N LEU A 9 12.58 3.44 0.62
CA LEU A 9 12.23 2.01 0.67
C LEU A 9 13.41 1.06 0.86
N GLY A 10 14.64 1.55 0.89
CA GLY A 10 15.85 0.72 1.03
C GLY A 10 15.97 -0.34 -0.07
N ASP A 11 17.16 -0.56 -0.55
CA ASP A 11 17.42 -1.54 -1.61
C ASP A 11 16.97 -2.96 -1.24
N VAL A 12 16.89 -3.29 0.04
CA VAL A 12 16.55 -4.62 0.54
C VAL A 12 15.12 -5.01 0.18
N TYR A 13 14.14 -4.15 0.47
CA TYR A 13 12.74 -4.44 0.19
C TYR A 13 12.41 -4.42 -1.30
N LYS A 14 13.07 -3.54 -2.05
CA LYS A 14 12.86 -3.43 -3.49
C LYS A 14 13.45 -4.56 -4.29
N ARG A 15 14.65 -5.03 -3.92
CA ARG A 15 15.36 -6.06 -4.70
C ARG A 15 14.74 -7.43 -4.53
N GLN A 16 14.24 -7.76 -3.35
CA GLN A 16 13.72 -9.09 -3.02
C GLN A 16 12.24 -9.26 -3.40
N ALA A 17 11.44 -8.21 -3.29
CA ALA A 17 10.02 -8.29 -3.62
C ALA A 17 9.80 -8.39 -5.14
N GLN A 18 9.08 -9.41 -5.58
CA GLN A 18 8.68 -9.60 -6.98
C GLN A 18 7.23 -9.20 -7.22
N THR A 19 6.37 -9.41 -6.25
CA THR A 19 4.93 -9.12 -6.31
C THR A 19 4.56 -8.09 -5.27
N ILE A 20 4.11 -6.92 -5.73
CA ILE A 20 3.90 -5.74 -4.89
C ILE A 20 2.45 -5.29 -5.02
N LEU A 21 1.78 -5.13 -3.89
CA LEU A 21 0.50 -4.41 -3.82
C LEU A 21 0.77 -2.93 -3.59
N LEU A 22 0.42 -2.12 -4.58
CA LEU A 22 0.43 -0.66 -4.52
C LEU A 22 -0.96 -0.12 -4.16
N TYR A 23 -1.11 1.17 -4.16
CA TYR A 23 -2.40 1.86 -4.14
C TYR A 23 -2.39 2.99 -5.18
N ALA A 24 -3.56 3.34 -5.70
CA ALA A 24 -3.73 4.54 -6.50
C ALA A 24 -3.97 5.72 -5.55
N ALA A 25 -3.09 6.70 -5.57
CA ALA A 25 -3.15 7.83 -4.64
C ALA A 25 -4.45 8.63 -4.81
N PHE A 26 -5.05 8.99 -3.69
CA PHE A 26 -6.23 9.83 -3.61
C PHE A 26 -5.96 11.09 -2.77
N GLY A 27 -6.38 12.24 -3.27
CA GLY A 27 -6.23 13.50 -2.55
C GLY A 27 -4.77 13.84 -2.27
N SER A 28 -4.41 13.95 -0.99
CA SER A 28 -3.06 14.28 -0.54
C SER A 28 -2.16 13.07 -0.25
N GLU A 29 -2.61 11.87 -0.57
CA GLU A 29 -1.79 10.66 -0.43
C GLU A 29 -0.52 10.75 -1.28
N ALA A 30 0.55 10.09 -0.83
CA ALA A 30 1.80 10.05 -1.57
C ALA A 30 1.62 9.31 -2.91
N ASP A 31 2.03 9.94 -4.00
CA ASP A 31 1.94 9.37 -5.34
C ASP A 31 3.02 8.30 -5.54
N LEU A 32 2.58 7.11 -5.92
CA LEU A 32 3.45 5.96 -6.18
C LEU A 32 3.80 5.76 -7.66
N SER A 33 3.40 6.65 -8.55
CA SER A 33 3.56 6.48 -10.01
C SER A 33 5.01 6.25 -10.43
N ALA A 34 5.95 7.04 -9.92
CA ALA A 34 7.37 6.89 -10.22
C ALA A 34 7.94 5.55 -9.72
N LEU A 35 7.49 5.11 -8.55
CA LEU A 35 7.85 3.80 -8.01
C LEU A 35 7.30 2.67 -8.88
N ALA A 36 6.04 2.79 -9.30
CA ALA A 36 5.38 1.82 -10.16
C ALA A 36 6.09 1.66 -11.50
N GLU A 37 6.42 2.76 -12.17
CA GLU A 37 7.17 2.74 -13.43
C GLU A 37 8.53 2.04 -13.28
N LYS A 38 9.27 2.37 -12.23
CA LYS A 38 10.57 1.78 -11.95
C LYS A 38 10.47 0.28 -11.65
N ALA A 39 9.50 -0.12 -10.84
CA ALA A 39 9.28 -1.53 -10.49
C ALA A 39 8.84 -2.33 -11.73
N GLN A 40 7.99 -1.77 -12.56
CA GLN A 40 7.56 -2.39 -13.81
C GLN A 40 8.73 -2.56 -14.79
N ALA A 41 9.60 -1.57 -14.92
CA ALA A 41 10.82 -1.66 -15.72
C ALA A 41 11.78 -2.75 -15.22
N GLN A 42 11.72 -3.09 -13.94
CA GLN A 42 12.50 -4.19 -13.34
C GLN A 42 11.82 -5.56 -13.46
N GLY A 43 10.69 -5.65 -14.16
CA GLY A 43 9.96 -6.90 -14.37
C GLY A 43 9.14 -7.38 -13.17
N LYS A 44 8.84 -6.51 -12.21
CA LYS A 44 8.03 -6.86 -11.04
C LYS A 44 6.54 -6.88 -11.39
N THR A 45 5.79 -7.71 -10.69
CA THR A 45 4.33 -7.76 -10.78
C THR A 45 3.72 -6.74 -9.85
N LEU A 46 2.89 -5.84 -10.39
CA LEU A 46 2.24 -4.78 -9.64
C LEU A 46 0.74 -5.04 -9.57
N ALA A 47 0.22 -5.19 -8.36
CA ALA A 47 -1.20 -5.28 -8.07
C ALA A 47 -1.71 -3.99 -7.44
N TYR A 48 -3.01 -3.76 -7.60
CA TYR A 48 -3.72 -2.62 -7.02
C TYR A 48 -4.97 -3.10 -6.30
N PRO A 49 -5.40 -2.41 -5.23
CA PRO A 49 -6.55 -2.84 -4.46
C PRO A 49 -7.86 -2.52 -5.18
N VAL A 50 -8.76 -3.48 -5.13
CA VAL A 50 -10.17 -3.30 -5.51
C VAL A 50 -11.00 -3.49 -4.26
N CYS A 51 -11.71 -2.45 -3.84
CA CYS A 51 -12.60 -2.48 -2.69
C CYS A 51 -13.95 -3.06 -3.11
N GLY A 52 -14.42 -4.07 -2.40
CA GLY A 52 -15.67 -4.76 -2.66
C GLY A 52 -16.67 -4.64 -1.51
N GLU A 53 -17.68 -5.48 -1.55
CA GLU A 53 -18.72 -5.58 -0.52
C GLU A 53 -18.14 -6.08 0.80
N ALA A 54 -18.83 -5.76 1.90
CA ALA A 54 -18.44 -6.13 3.27
C ALA A 54 -17.00 -5.71 3.62
N TYR A 55 -16.55 -4.58 3.08
CA TYR A 55 -15.20 -4.03 3.29
C TYR A 55 -14.08 -4.99 2.86
N SER A 56 -14.35 -5.82 1.86
CA SER A 56 -13.36 -6.71 1.28
C SER A 56 -12.38 -5.95 0.38
N LEU A 57 -11.16 -6.48 0.28
CA LEU A 57 -10.13 -5.96 -0.60
C LEU A 57 -9.57 -7.11 -1.45
N THR A 58 -9.44 -6.87 -2.73
CA THR A 58 -8.86 -7.83 -3.68
C THR A 58 -7.65 -7.19 -4.36
N ALA A 59 -6.54 -7.91 -4.40
CA ALA A 59 -5.36 -7.49 -5.15
C ALA A 59 -5.48 -7.92 -6.61
N ALA A 60 -5.45 -6.98 -7.53
CA ALA A 60 -5.62 -7.21 -8.95
C ALA A 60 -4.47 -6.63 -9.78
N VAL A 61 -3.96 -7.40 -10.72
CA VAL A 61 -2.96 -6.97 -11.70
C VAL A 61 -3.72 -6.64 -12.99
N PRO A 62 -3.96 -5.35 -13.29
CA PRO A 62 -4.76 -4.96 -14.45
C PRO A 62 -4.02 -5.25 -15.77
N GLY A 63 -4.74 -5.80 -16.74
CA GLY A 63 -4.25 -5.89 -18.12
C GLY A 63 -4.23 -4.53 -18.83
N PRO A 64 -3.88 -4.50 -20.13
CA PRO A 64 -3.76 -3.24 -20.88
C PRO A 64 -5.01 -2.35 -20.85
N ASP A 65 -6.20 -2.96 -20.91
CA ASP A 65 -7.51 -2.27 -20.83
C ASP A 65 -8.22 -2.57 -19.51
N GLY A 66 -7.45 -2.83 -18.45
CA GLY A 66 -7.94 -3.29 -17.16
C GLY A 66 -8.23 -2.20 -16.13
N TRP A 67 -8.27 -0.94 -16.54
CA TRP A 67 -8.51 0.20 -15.63
C TRP A 67 -9.84 0.89 -15.91
N GLU A 68 -10.49 1.36 -14.86
CA GLU A 68 -11.64 2.26 -14.91
C GLU A 68 -11.53 3.35 -13.84
N MET A 69 -12.36 4.38 -13.96
CA MET A 69 -12.53 5.36 -12.90
C MET A 69 -13.55 4.83 -11.89
N GLY A 70 -13.09 4.56 -10.66
CA GLY A 70 -13.91 4.14 -9.54
C GLY A 70 -14.52 5.32 -8.79
N GLN A 71 -14.99 5.02 -7.58
CA GLN A 71 -15.52 6.05 -6.67
C GLN A 71 -14.44 7.09 -6.34
N TYR A 72 -14.88 8.33 -6.13
CA TYR A 72 -14.02 9.46 -5.79
C TYR A 72 -12.96 9.80 -6.85
N GLY A 73 -13.14 9.36 -8.11
CA GLY A 73 -12.16 9.62 -9.17
C GLY A 73 -10.86 8.83 -9.02
N ILE A 74 -10.85 7.76 -8.24
CA ILE A 74 -9.69 6.90 -8.04
C ILE A 74 -9.66 5.86 -9.16
N ARG A 75 -8.53 5.73 -9.86
CA ARG A 75 -8.34 4.65 -10.82
C ARG A 75 -8.39 3.30 -10.14
N THR A 76 -9.20 2.40 -10.68
CA THR A 76 -9.45 1.07 -10.11
C THR A 76 -9.31 0.00 -11.18
N PRO A 77 -8.65 -1.14 -10.88
CA PRO A 77 -8.64 -2.26 -11.79
C PRO A 77 -10.04 -2.82 -12.03
N ILE A 78 -10.30 -3.20 -13.28
CA ILE A 78 -11.50 -3.95 -13.63
C ILE A 78 -11.22 -5.43 -13.38
N LEU A 79 -11.89 -6.05 -12.41
CA LEU A 79 -11.62 -7.43 -12.00
C LEU A 79 -11.70 -8.43 -13.15
N SER A 80 -12.68 -8.28 -14.04
CA SER A 80 -12.84 -9.17 -15.20
C SER A 80 -11.74 -9.04 -16.26
N ARG A 81 -10.91 -8.01 -16.17
CA ARG A 81 -9.78 -7.73 -17.07
C ARG A 81 -8.45 -7.71 -16.34
N SER A 82 -8.40 -8.33 -15.18
CA SER A 82 -7.23 -8.35 -14.31
C SER A 82 -6.92 -9.77 -13.85
N GLU A 83 -5.65 -10.04 -13.58
CA GLU A 83 -5.24 -11.21 -12.82
C GLU A 83 -5.47 -10.94 -11.34
N ILE A 84 -6.19 -11.81 -10.65
CA ILE A 84 -6.44 -11.70 -9.22
C ILE A 84 -5.36 -12.48 -8.47
N LEU A 85 -4.72 -11.82 -7.51
CA LEU A 85 -3.71 -12.44 -6.67
C LEU A 85 -4.27 -12.77 -5.29
N LEU A 86 -3.92 -13.95 -4.78
CA LEU A 86 -4.19 -14.30 -3.40
C LEU A 86 -3.29 -13.48 -2.46
N PRO A 87 -3.74 -13.15 -1.25
CA PRO A 87 -2.92 -12.39 -0.29
C PRO A 87 -1.56 -13.04 -0.01
N GLU A 88 -1.50 -14.36 0.00
CA GLU A 88 -0.28 -15.13 0.26
C GLU A 88 0.77 -15.02 -0.85
N ALA A 89 0.35 -14.60 -2.04
CA ALA A 89 1.25 -14.40 -3.19
C ALA A 89 2.00 -13.06 -3.16
N LEU A 90 1.63 -12.15 -2.26
CA LEU A 90 2.24 -10.83 -2.16
C LEU A 90 3.53 -10.88 -1.35
N ASP A 91 4.57 -10.22 -1.86
CA ASP A 91 5.87 -10.07 -1.18
C ASP A 91 5.99 -8.74 -0.42
N LEU A 92 5.32 -7.71 -0.92
CA LEU A 92 5.34 -6.37 -0.37
C LEU A 92 3.96 -5.73 -0.50
N VAL A 93 3.48 -5.12 0.57
CA VAL A 93 2.24 -4.34 0.57
C VAL A 93 2.57 -2.91 1.00
N LEU A 94 2.27 -1.95 0.13
CA LEU A 94 2.37 -0.53 0.44
C LEU A 94 1.00 -0.02 0.86
N VAL A 95 0.93 0.54 2.06
CA VAL A 95 -0.34 0.88 2.72
C VAL A 95 -0.46 2.39 2.84
N PRO A 96 -1.54 3.00 2.32
CA PRO A 96 -1.81 4.42 2.56
C PRO A 96 -2.30 4.63 4.00
N CYS A 97 -2.07 5.82 4.56
CA CYS A 97 -2.59 6.16 5.88
C CYS A 97 -2.94 7.65 5.99
N THR A 98 -3.84 7.96 6.93
CA THR A 98 -4.15 9.34 7.30
C THR A 98 -3.16 9.86 8.32
N ALA A 99 -2.78 9.04 9.29
CA ALA A 99 -1.78 9.33 10.32
C ALA A 99 -1.07 8.04 10.74
N PHE A 100 0.12 8.19 11.30
CA PHE A 100 0.90 7.07 11.84
C PHE A 100 1.68 7.51 13.10
N ASP A 101 2.13 6.54 13.89
CA ASP A 101 2.95 6.77 15.07
C ASP A 101 4.27 5.98 15.05
N ALA A 102 5.10 6.20 16.06
CA ALA A 102 6.40 5.55 16.18
C ALA A 102 6.32 4.02 16.38
N ASP A 103 5.18 3.51 16.81
CA ASP A 103 4.93 2.07 16.97
C ASP A 103 4.40 1.40 15.70
N CYS A 104 4.42 2.13 14.58
CA CYS A 104 3.94 1.66 13.28
C CYS A 104 2.46 1.29 13.25
N PHE A 105 1.66 1.89 14.11
CA PHE A 105 0.21 1.91 13.97
C PHE A 105 -0.21 3.04 13.03
N ARG A 106 -1.31 2.82 12.33
CA ARG A 106 -1.85 3.79 11.40
C ARG A 106 -3.32 4.07 11.66
N VAL A 107 -3.73 5.27 11.30
CA VAL A 107 -5.14 5.64 11.16
C VAL A 107 -5.46 5.63 9.67
N GLY A 108 -6.47 4.86 9.28
CA GLY A 108 -7.01 4.83 7.93
C GLY A 108 -8.26 5.68 7.81
N MET A 109 -9.03 5.44 6.72
CA MET A 109 -10.28 6.16 6.43
C MET A 109 -11.50 5.61 7.19
N GLY A 110 -11.30 4.75 8.20
CA GLY A 110 -12.35 4.26 9.10
C GLY A 110 -13.15 3.05 8.60
N LYS A 111 -12.89 2.52 7.42
CA LYS A 111 -13.63 1.38 6.85
C LYS A 111 -12.99 0.02 7.11
N GLY A 112 -11.72 -0.01 7.55
CA GLY A 112 -11.03 -1.23 7.95
C GLY A 112 -10.67 -2.20 6.82
N TYR A 113 -10.59 -1.75 5.57
CA TYR A 113 -10.19 -2.60 4.44
C TYR A 113 -8.85 -3.28 4.66
N TYR A 114 -7.83 -2.51 5.03
CA TYR A 114 -6.48 -3.03 5.25
C TYR A 114 -6.38 -3.83 6.55
N ASP A 115 -7.08 -3.45 7.61
CA ASP A 115 -7.05 -4.18 8.88
C ASP A 115 -7.62 -5.60 8.76
N ARG A 116 -8.56 -5.79 7.83
CA ARG A 116 -9.08 -7.13 7.49
C ARG A 116 -8.19 -7.88 6.52
N TYR A 117 -7.52 -7.18 5.61
CA TYR A 117 -6.74 -7.78 4.55
C TYR A 117 -5.32 -8.16 4.96
N LEU A 118 -4.63 -7.28 5.68
CA LEU A 118 -3.21 -7.45 6.03
C LEU A 118 -2.91 -8.75 6.80
N PRO A 119 -3.75 -9.23 7.73
CA PRO A 119 -3.50 -10.52 8.39
C PRO A 119 -3.43 -11.72 7.43
N ARG A 120 -4.05 -11.59 6.25
CA ARG A 120 -4.03 -12.62 5.21
C ARG A 120 -2.76 -12.59 4.37
N CYS A 121 -2.04 -11.48 4.36
CA CYS A 121 -0.78 -11.30 3.62
C CYS A 121 0.39 -11.85 4.43
N LYS A 122 0.41 -13.16 4.65
CA LYS A 122 1.33 -13.82 5.59
C LYS A 122 2.79 -13.77 5.18
N ASN A 123 3.06 -13.65 3.87
CA ASN A 123 4.41 -13.67 3.30
C ASN A 123 4.91 -12.27 2.96
N ALA A 124 4.09 -11.24 3.13
CA ALA A 124 4.42 -9.88 2.70
C ALA A 124 5.01 -9.04 3.84
N VAL A 125 5.98 -8.22 3.49
CA VAL A 125 6.39 -7.07 4.30
C VAL A 125 5.35 -5.96 4.09
N LYS A 126 4.90 -5.32 5.16
CA LYS A 126 3.84 -4.31 5.16
C LYS A 126 4.44 -2.97 5.53
N ILE A 127 4.47 -2.05 4.57
CA ILE A 127 5.10 -0.74 4.73
C ILE A 127 4.07 0.35 4.51
N GLY A 128 3.89 1.20 5.51
CA GLY A 128 3.07 2.40 5.39
C GLY A 128 3.81 3.50 4.65
N ILE A 129 3.10 4.20 3.79
CA ILE A 129 3.62 5.35 3.05
C ILE A 129 2.88 6.59 3.53
N ALA A 130 3.63 7.56 4.00
CA ALA A 130 3.08 8.79 4.55
C ALA A 130 4.05 9.96 4.40
N PHE A 131 3.57 11.17 4.61
CA PHE A 131 4.40 12.34 4.80
C PHE A 131 4.70 12.53 6.30
N GLU A 132 5.83 13.10 6.62
CA GLU A 132 6.23 13.36 8.01
C GLU A 132 5.18 14.18 8.77
N ALA A 133 4.49 15.08 8.08
CA ALA A 133 3.40 15.87 8.64
C ALA A 133 2.21 15.03 9.15
N GLN A 134 2.09 13.77 8.71
CA GLN A 134 1.06 12.84 9.14
C GLN A 134 1.46 12.05 10.41
N ARG A 135 2.67 12.25 10.91
CA ARG A 135 3.14 11.60 12.13
C ARG A 135 2.46 12.21 13.35
N VAL A 136 1.95 11.34 14.21
CA VAL A 136 1.33 11.70 15.50
C VAL A 136 2.07 11.03 16.64
N GLU A 137 1.87 11.50 17.86
CA GLU A 137 2.51 10.91 19.04
C GLU A 137 1.95 9.51 19.30
N HIS A 138 0.63 9.37 19.29
CA HIS A 138 -0.05 8.09 19.42
C HIS A 138 -1.22 8.03 18.43
N ALA A 139 -1.23 7.02 17.57
CA ALA A 139 -2.37 6.77 16.72
C ALA A 139 -3.55 6.24 17.54
N ALA A 140 -4.75 6.71 17.24
CA ALA A 140 -5.96 6.15 17.83
C ALA A 140 -6.20 4.76 17.24
N VAL A 141 -5.91 3.71 18.00
CA VAL A 141 -5.99 2.33 17.58
C VAL A 141 -6.95 1.54 18.47
N ASP A 142 -7.56 0.51 17.90
CA ASP A 142 -8.33 -0.48 18.64
C ASP A 142 -7.68 -1.89 18.54
N GLU A 143 -8.30 -2.89 19.15
CA GLU A 143 -7.77 -4.25 19.18
C GLU A 143 -7.67 -4.94 17.82
N HIS A 144 -8.39 -4.44 16.79
CA HIS A 144 -8.39 -5.00 15.44
C HIS A 144 -7.39 -4.31 14.51
N ASP A 145 -6.82 -3.20 14.93
CA ASP A 145 -5.87 -2.45 14.11
C ASP A 145 -4.55 -3.21 13.95
N GLN A 146 -4.05 -3.25 12.72
CA GLN A 146 -2.84 -3.97 12.38
C GLN A 146 -1.62 -3.05 12.43
N ARG A 147 -0.60 -3.48 13.17
CA ARG A 147 0.71 -2.84 13.14
C ARG A 147 1.41 -3.16 11.81
N LEU A 148 2.05 -2.17 11.21
CA LEU A 148 2.89 -2.37 10.03
C LEU A 148 4.34 -2.66 10.43
N ASP A 149 5.11 -3.21 9.49
CA ASP A 149 6.51 -3.53 9.72
C ASP A 149 7.40 -2.29 9.70
N ALA A 150 7.02 -1.30 8.90
CA ALA A 150 7.74 -0.03 8.78
C ALA A 150 6.87 1.07 8.19
N TYR A 151 7.35 2.30 8.30
CA TYR A 151 6.83 3.48 7.57
C TYR A 151 7.93 4.13 6.77
N VAL A 152 7.57 4.65 5.60
CA VAL A 152 8.43 5.48 4.77
C VAL A 152 7.81 6.85 4.63
N THR A 153 8.60 7.88 4.91
CA THR A 153 8.25 9.27 4.68
C THR A 153 9.31 9.93 3.80
N GLU A 154 9.12 11.20 3.47
CA GLU A 154 10.14 11.99 2.76
C GLU A 154 11.44 12.16 3.57
N ARG A 155 11.42 11.85 4.86
CA ARG A 155 12.59 11.94 5.74
C ARG A 155 13.34 10.62 5.93
N GLY A 156 12.73 9.48 5.61
CA GLY A 156 13.39 8.18 5.74
C GLY A 156 12.46 7.04 6.13
N ILE A 157 13.05 5.97 6.64
CA ILE A 157 12.37 4.76 7.07
C ILE A 157 12.30 4.71 8.59
N TYR A 158 11.11 4.41 9.11
CA TYR A 158 10.86 4.13 10.52
C TYR A 158 10.46 2.66 10.66
N LYS A 159 11.27 1.88 11.35
CA LYS A 159 10.99 0.46 11.60
C LYS A 159 10.49 0.29 13.02
N TRP A 160 9.52 -0.58 13.19
CA TRP A 160 9.13 -1.04 14.51
C TRP A 160 10.19 -2.00 15.05
N LYS A 161 10.53 -1.79 16.31
CA LYS A 161 11.54 -2.58 17.01
C LYS A 161 10.91 -3.73 17.80
#